data_96f08073707f70ab09e085dd9128c582
#
_entry.id   96f08073707f70ab09e085dd9128c582
#
_cell.length_a   1.000
_cell.length_b   1.000
_cell.length_c   1.000
_cell.angle_alpha   90.00
_cell.angle_beta   90.00
_cell.angle_gamma   90.00
#
_symmetry.space_group_name_H-M   'P 1'
#
loop_
_entity.id
_entity.type
_entity.pdbx_description
1 polymer ?
#
loop_
_entity_poly.entity_id
_entity_poly.type
_entity_poly.pdbx_seq_one_letter_code
_entity_poly.pdbx_strand_id
1 'polypeptide(L)'
;KQARVAFAAARRAGFENISGDIMLALPHYTQAEFDETLELIEKGGATHISAYLLKIEPDSAFGKHPPEGLPTSDEAADFYLYAVEQLEHHGYRQYEISNFAKPGYEGKHNLIYWDCGDYLGLGPAAHSCMGGKRFCYAPDTAAFLQDAAAPIMDGSCGAEDYLILQLRLRKGLDLDAYKALYGKQFSTAQLAFVQNCVRAGYATFDGRILA
;
A
#
# COMPACT_ATOMS: atom_id res chain seq x y z
N LYS A 1 6.54 23.68 -7.30
CA LYS A 1 5.59 24.82 -7.31
C LYS A 1 4.14 24.37 -7.42
N GLN A 2 3.80 23.49 -8.36
CA GLN A 2 2.42 23.00 -8.58
C GLN A 2 1.84 22.26 -7.36
N ALA A 3 2.60 21.36 -6.73
CA ALA A 3 2.17 20.63 -5.54
C ALA A 3 1.76 21.60 -4.39
N ARG A 4 2.55 22.64 -4.11
CA ARG A 4 2.20 23.65 -3.10
C ARG A 4 0.87 24.34 -3.40
N VAL A 5 0.60 24.63 -4.68
CA VAL A 5 -0.66 25.24 -5.11
C VAL A 5 -1.82 24.27 -4.91
N ALA A 6 -1.63 22.98 -5.21
CA ALA A 6 -2.64 21.95 -5.03
C ALA A 6 -3.03 21.77 -3.55
N PHE A 7 -2.06 21.65 -2.62
CA PHE A 7 -2.32 21.60 -1.19
C PHE A 7 -3.07 22.85 -0.70
N ALA A 8 -2.61 24.04 -1.10
CA ALA A 8 -3.26 25.29 -0.73
C ALA A 8 -4.70 25.38 -1.29
N ALA A 9 -4.95 24.87 -2.49
CA ALA A 9 -6.28 24.82 -3.08
C ALA A 9 -7.21 23.85 -2.34
N ALA A 10 -6.73 22.66 -2.01
CA ALA A 10 -7.48 21.68 -1.22
C ALA A 10 -7.88 22.24 0.16
N ARG A 11 -6.94 22.89 0.85
CA ARG A 11 -7.21 23.56 2.14
C ARG A 11 -8.26 24.66 2.01
N ARG A 12 -8.15 25.53 0.99
CA ARG A 12 -9.15 26.59 0.74
C ARG A 12 -10.52 26.01 0.41
N ALA A 13 -10.59 24.85 -0.23
CA ALA A 13 -11.84 24.14 -0.50
C ALA A 13 -12.45 23.44 0.72
N GLY A 14 -11.78 23.48 1.90
CA GLY A 14 -12.27 22.92 3.15
C GLY A 14 -11.90 21.46 3.39
N PHE A 15 -11.01 20.87 2.59
CA PHE A 15 -10.51 19.50 2.88
C PHE A 15 -9.57 19.53 4.09
N GLU A 16 -9.90 18.75 5.10
CA GLU A 16 -9.09 18.57 6.31
C GLU A 16 -8.22 17.32 6.23
N ASN A 17 -8.71 16.27 5.57
CA ASN A 17 -7.99 15.03 5.35
C ASN A 17 -7.42 15.01 3.93
N ILE A 18 -6.10 15.20 3.82
CA ILE A 18 -5.38 15.32 2.55
C ILE A 18 -4.25 14.29 2.55
N SER A 19 -4.13 13.52 1.47
CA SER A 19 -3.02 12.62 1.24
C SER A 19 -1.99 13.22 0.29
N GLY A 20 -0.72 13.00 0.57
CA GLY A 20 0.39 13.28 -0.35
C GLY A 20 1.07 11.98 -0.76
N ASP A 21 1.36 11.83 -2.05
CA ASP A 21 2.06 10.64 -2.55
C ASP A 21 3.52 10.97 -2.85
N ILE A 22 4.44 10.11 -2.43
CA ILE A 22 5.88 10.21 -2.66
C ILE A 22 6.36 8.95 -3.38
N MET A 23 7.10 9.14 -4.46
CA MET A 23 7.84 8.05 -5.09
C MET A 23 9.26 8.01 -4.54
N LEU A 24 9.65 6.87 -3.99
CA LEU A 24 10.99 6.60 -3.43
C LEU A 24 11.87 5.90 -4.47
N ALA A 25 13.18 5.96 -4.26
CA ALA A 25 14.16 5.27 -5.09
C ALA A 25 14.10 5.66 -6.58
N LEU A 26 13.82 6.93 -6.87
CA LEU A 26 13.92 7.50 -8.20
C LEU A 26 15.40 7.57 -8.65
N PRO A 27 15.68 7.61 -9.97
CA PRO A 27 17.04 7.82 -10.46
C PRO A 27 17.69 9.06 -9.82
N HIS A 28 18.90 8.90 -9.30
CA HIS A 28 19.68 9.97 -8.65
C HIS A 28 19.00 10.65 -7.43
N TYR A 29 17.91 10.08 -6.91
CA TYR A 29 17.15 10.67 -5.80
C TYR A 29 17.94 10.61 -4.49
N THR A 30 18.05 11.73 -3.84
CA THR A 30 18.82 11.89 -2.60
C THR A 30 17.93 11.98 -1.36
N GLN A 31 18.48 11.67 -0.19
CA GLN A 31 17.80 11.84 1.09
C GLN A 31 17.38 13.31 1.32
N ALA A 32 18.23 14.27 0.95
CA ALA A 32 17.91 15.69 1.08
C ALA A 32 16.69 16.12 0.24
N GLU A 33 16.56 15.60 -0.99
CA GLU A 33 15.38 15.86 -1.83
C GLU A 33 14.11 15.22 -1.27
N PHE A 34 14.25 14.06 -0.64
CA PHE A 34 13.15 13.43 0.08
C PHE A 34 12.70 14.28 1.27
N ASP A 35 13.64 14.76 2.10
CA ASP A 35 13.37 15.61 3.25
C ASP A 35 12.66 16.90 2.84
N GLU A 36 13.12 17.57 1.78
CA GLU A 36 12.44 18.74 1.20
C GLU A 36 11.01 18.41 0.74
N THR A 37 10.80 17.23 0.16
CA THR A 37 9.49 16.76 -0.29
C THR A 37 8.57 16.50 0.90
N LEU A 38 9.08 15.83 1.94
CA LEU A 38 8.34 15.54 3.16
C LEU A 38 7.92 16.83 3.87
N GLU A 39 8.86 17.79 4.04
CA GLU A 39 8.53 19.11 4.58
C GLU A 39 7.47 19.86 3.77
N LEU A 40 7.52 19.77 2.43
CA LEU A 40 6.53 20.40 1.56
C LEU A 40 5.13 19.82 1.82
N ILE A 41 5.02 18.50 1.93
CA ILE A 41 3.77 17.78 2.16
C ILE A 41 3.23 18.10 3.56
N GLU A 42 4.08 18.07 4.57
CA GLU A 42 3.71 18.42 5.95
C GLU A 42 3.23 19.86 6.08
N LYS A 43 4.00 20.84 5.53
CA LYS A 43 3.60 22.25 5.46
C LYS A 43 2.33 22.46 4.64
N GLY A 44 2.04 21.58 3.68
CA GLY A 44 0.78 21.51 2.95
C GLY A 44 -0.40 21.04 3.79
N GLY A 45 -0.14 20.51 4.98
CA GLY A 45 -1.13 20.04 5.94
C GLY A 45 -1.69 18.66 5.59
N ALA A 46 -0.94 17.81 4.90
CA ALA A 46 -1.31 16.42 4.71
C ALA A 46 -1.42 15.68 6.06
N THR A 47 -2.40 14.80 6.14
CA THR A 47 -2.63 13.93 7.32
C THR A 47 -2.27 12.48 7.02
N HIS A 48 -2.03 12.17 5.74
CA HIS A 48 -1.69 10.86 5.23
C HIS A 48 -0.62 10.99 4.14
N ILE A 49 0.29 10.01 4.06
CA ILE A 49 1.32 9.93 3.03
C ILE A 49 1.37 8.49 2.49
N SER A 50 1.33 8.36 1.16
CA SER A 50 1.68 7.12 0.49
C SER A 50 3.10 7.23 -0.05
N ALA A 51 3.99 6.35 0.38
CA ALA A 51 5.39 6.32 -0.03
C ALA A 51 5.69 5.01 -0.76
N TYR A 52 5.87 5.08 -2.07
CA TYR A 52 6.05 3.92 -2.94
C TYR A 52 7.47 3.82 -3.45
N LEU A 53 8.11 2.65 -3.32
CA LEU A 53 9.31 2.33 -4.07
C LEU A 53 8.98 2.28 -5.58
N LEU A 54 9.82 2.93 -6.39
CA LEU A 54 9.69 2.84 -7.84
C LEU A 54 9.84 1.39 -8.30
N LYS A 55 8.77 0.83 -8.86
CA LYS A 55 8.80 -0.46 -9.56
C LYS A 55 8.71 -0.23 -11.05
N ILE A 56 9.67 -0.74 -11.79
CA ILE A 56 9.70 -0.64 -13.24
C ILE A 56 9.01 -1.86 -13.84
N GLU A 57 7.88 -1.63 -14.47
CA GLU A 57 7.15 -2.68 -15.19
C GLU A 57 7.78 -2.90 -16.57
N PRO A 58 8.00 -4.16 -17.02
CA PRO A 58 8.71 -4.48 -18.27
C PRO A 58 8.11 -3.80 -19.51
N ASP A 59 6.78 -3.67 -19.57
CA ASP A 59 6.06 -3.09 -20.70
C ASP A 59 5.98 -1.55 -20.69
N SER A 60 6.40 -0.92 -19.60
CA SER A 60 6.44 0.53 -19.47
C SER A 60 7.55 1.16 -20.32
N ALA A 61 7.51 2.48 -20.50
CA ALA A 61 8.60 3.21 -21.16
C ALA A 61 9.94 3.01 -20.42
N PHE A 62 9.95 3.01 -19.10
CA PHE A 62 11.14 2.73 -18.29
C PHE A 62 11.58 1.28 -18.36
N GLY A 63 10.66 0.32 -18.53
CA GLY A 63 11.01 -1.08 -18.74
C GLY A 63 11.73 -1.31 -20.07
N LYS A 64 11.32 -0.62 -21.12
CA LYS A 64 11.95 -0.67 -22.46
C LYS A 64 13.24 0.13 -22.55
N HIS A 65 13.33 1.23 -21.83
CA HIS A 65 14.47 2.14 -21.80
C HIS A 65 14.74 2.56 -20.35
N PRO A 66 15.41 1.72 -19.54
CA PRO A 66 15.68 2.02 -18.15
C PRO A 66 16.49 3.32 -18.02
N PRO A 67 16.09 4.24 -17.14
CA PRO A 67 16.86 5.46 -16.91
C PRO A 67 18.19 5.14 -16.22
N GLU A 68 19.20 5.96 -16.48
CA GLU A 68 20.46 5.91 -15.75
C GLU A 68 20.28 6.37 -14.30
N GLY A 69 21.14 5.87 -13.40
CA GLY A 69 21.16 6.29 -12.00
C GLY A 69 20.04 5.69 -11.13
N LEU A 70 19.45 4.58 -11.58
CA LEU A 70 18.58 3.78 -10.71
C LEU A 70 19.40 3.19 -9.56
N PRO A 71 18.88 3.20 -8.32
CA PRO A 71 19.53 2.53 -7.21
C PRO A 71 19.50 1.01 -7.40
N THR A 72 20.45 0.32 -6.80
CA THR A 72 20.40 -1.13 -6.60
C THR A 72 19.27 -1.50 -5.64
N SER A 73 18.93 -2.78 -5.54
CA SER A 73 17.90 -3.26 -4.60
C SER A 73 18.26 -2.93 -3.14
N ASP A 74 19.53 -3.04 -2.77
CA ASP A 74 19.99 -2.76 -1.41
C ASP A 74 19.93 -1.24 -1.12
N GLU A 75 20.39 -0.40 -2.05
CA GLU A 75 20.27 1.06 -1.92
C GLU A 75 18.80 1.52 -1.85
N ALA A 76 17.91 0.89 -2.61
CA ALA A 76 16.48 1.17 -2.54
C ALA A 76 15.88 0.75 -1.19
N ALA A 77 16.31 -0.39 -0.63
CA ALA A 77 15.89 -0.85 0.68
C ALA A 77 16.39 0.10 1.80
N ASP A 78 17.66 0.51 1.75
CA ASP A 78 18.22 1.46 2.70
C ASP A 78 17.49 2.82 2.62
N PHE A 79 17.18 3.27 1.41
CA PHE A 79 16.41 4.50 1.22
C PHE A 79 14.99 4.38 1.77
N TYR A 80 14.34 3.23 1.60
CA TYR A 80 13.03 2.98 2.19
C TYR A 80 13.06 3.02 3.72
N LEU A 81 14.04 2.38 4.34
CA LEU A 81 14.20 2.39 5.80
C LEU A 81 14.44 3.81 6.32
N TYR A 82 15.28 4.59 5.63
CA TYR A 82 15.46 6.02 5.93
C TYR A 82 14.13 6.79 5.84
N ALA A 83 13.37 6.57 4.75
CA ALA A 83 12.08 7.25 4.57
C ALA A 83 11.09 6.90 5.68
N VAL A 84 11.02 5.62 6.10
CA VAL A 84 10.18 5.17 7.24
C VAL A 84 10.55 5.94 8.51
N GLU A 85 11.85 6.02 8.84
CA GLU A 85 12.33 6.73 10.03
C GLU A 85 11.94 8.22 9.98
N GLN A 86 12.17 8.90 8.86
CA GLN A 86 11.84 10.31 8.72
C GLN A 86 10.33 10.56 8.81
N LEU A 87 9.51 9.73 8.16
CA LEU A 87 8.06 9.82 8.23
C LEU A 87 7.55 9.67 9.68
N GLU A 88 8.11 8.73 10.44
CA GLU A 88 7.76 8.55 11.86
C GLU A 88 8.19 9.74 12.71
N HIS A 89 9.37 10.32 12.50
CA HIS A 89 9.84 11.54 13.17
C HIS A 89 8.91 12.75 12.91
N HIS A 90 8.31 12.83 11.73
CA HIS A 90 7.32 13.85 11.36
C HIS A 90 5.89 13.51 11.82
N GLY A 91 5.71 12.42 12.59
CA GLY A 91 4.43 12.01 13.20
C GLY A 91 3.50 11.24 12.27
N TYR A 92 3.97 10.77 11.12
CA TYR A 92 3.26 9.87 10.24
C TYR A 92 3.63 8.43 10.60
N ARG A 93 2.73 7.71 11.27
CA ARG A 93 2.94 6.33 11.67
C ARG A 93 2.67 5.39 10.50
N GLN A 94 3.58 4.47 10.26
CA GLN A 94 3.36 3.41 9.30
C GLN A 94 2.23 2.51 9.77
N TYR A 95 1.19 2.29 8.95
CA TYR A 95 0.13 1.34 9.24
C TYR A 95 0.10 0.15 8.27
N GLU A 96 0.71 0.30 7.09
CA GLU A 96 1.03 -0.78 6.16
C GLU A 96 2.28 -0.44 5.36
N ILE A 97 2.76 -1.34 4.50
CA ILE A 97 4.07 -1.26 3.84
C ILE A 97 4.32 0.10 3.16
N SER A 98 3.33 0.66 2.46
CA SER A 98 3.50 1.88 1.66
C SER A 98 2.75 3.09 2.19
N ASN A 99 1.97 2.95 3.27
CA ASN A 99 1.10 4.01 3.74
C ASN A 99 1.37 4.39 5.20
N PHE A 100 1.39 5.69 5.42
CA PHE A 100 1.71 6.35 6.68
C PHE A 100 0.64 7.40 6.98
N ALA A 101 0.25 7.55 8.24
CA ALA A 101 -0.78 8.50 8.62
C ALA A 101 -0.50 9.11 10.00
N LYS A 102 -1.00 10.34 10.21
CA LYS A 102 -1.17 10.84 11.56
C LYS A 102 -2.23 9.99 12.27
N PRO A 103 -2.16 9.76 13.59
CA PRO A 103 -3.10 8.90 14.31
C PRO A 103 -4.55 9.25 14.01
N GLY A 104 -5.35 8.26 13.58
CA GLY A 104 -6.76 8.42 13.23
C GLY A 104 -7.04 8.86 11.79
N TYR A 105 -5.99 9.00 10.97
CA TYR A 105 -6.09 9.37 9.55
C TYR A 105 -5.67 8.25 8.60
N GLU A 106 -5.58 7.02 9.10
CA GLU A 106 -5.31 5.84 8.28
C GLU A 106 -6.32 5.74 7.13
N GLY A 107 -5.84 5.38 5.94
CA GLY A 107 -6.65 5.32 4.74
C GLY A 107 -7.73 4.24 4.81
N LYS A 108 -8.95 4.61 5.21
CA LYS A 108 -10.08 3.66 5.38
C LYS A 108 -10.35 2.85 4.13
N HIS A 109 -10.22 3.47 2.95
CA HIS A 109 -10.39 2.78 1.68
C HIS A 109 -9.32 1.73 1.45
N ASN A 110 -8.05 2.03 1.76
CA ASN A 110 -6.95 1.08 1.67
C ASN A 110 -7.15 -0.11 2.64
N LEU A 111 -7.61 0.17 3.85
CA LEU A 111 -7.90 -0.86 4.85
C LEU A 111 -8.99 -1.84 4.40
N ILE A 112 -9.98 -1.39 3.60
CA ILE A 112 -11.00 -2.29 3.02
C ILE A 112 -10.32 -3.36 2.14
N TYR A 113 -9.33 -3.00 1.34
CA TYR A 113 -8.58 -3.97 0.53
C TYR A 113 -7.83 -4.98 1.39
N TRP A 114 -7.14 -4.49 2.42
CA TRP A 114 -6.32 -5.32 3.29
C TRP A 114 -7.17 -6.26 4.18
N ASP A 115 -8.38 -5.86 4.50
CA ASP A 115 -9.34 -6.67 5.25
C ASP A 115 -10.22 -7.59 4.36
N CYS A 116 -9.93 -7.71 3.06
CA CYS A 116 -10.73 -8.44 2.07
C CYS A 116 -12.21 -7.98 2.04
N GLY A 117 -12.45 -6.72 2.33
CA GLY A 117 -13.79 -6.12 2.32
C GLY A 117 -14.33 -5.88 0.92
N ASP A 118 -15.62 -5.61 0.82
CA ASP A 118 -16.27 -5.31 -0.44
C ASP A 118 -15.91 -3.91 -0.96
N TYR A 119 -15.56 -3.82 -2.24
CA TYR A 119 -15.34 -2.57 -2.95
C TYR A 119 -15.75 -2.68 -4.41
N LEU A 120 -16.20 -1.57 -4.99
CA LEU A 120 -16.60 -1.47 -6.39
C LEU A 120 -15.67 -0.52 -7.13
N GLY A 121 -14.95 -1.04 -8.11
CA GLY A 121 -14.15 -0.26 -9.05
C GLY A 121 -15.03 0.27 -10.19
N LEU A 122 -14.85 1.53 -10.54
CA LEU A 122 -15.59 2.20 -11.61
C LEU A 122 -14.63 2.55 -12.76
N GLY A 123 -14.93 2.04 -13.94
CA GLY A 123 -14.20 2.37 -15.17
C GLY A 123 -13.43 1.20 -15.79
N PRO A 124 -12.80 1.44 -16.95
CA PRO A 124 -11.93 0.46 -17.61
C PRO A 124 -10.75 0.08 -16.71
N ALA A 125 -10.34 -1.18 -16.74
CA ALA A 125 -9.31 -1.78 -15.91
C ALA A 125 -9.57 -1.72 -14.38
N ALA A 126 -10.69 -1.18 -13.92
CA ALA A 126 -10.99 -1.11 -12.50
C ALA A 126 -11.35 -2.50 -11.95
N HIS A 127 -10.70 -2.86 -10.83
CA HIS A 127 -10.97 -4.09 -10.10
C HIS A 127 -12.02 -3.87 -9.02
N SER A 128 -12.81 -4.90 -8.76
CA SER A 128 -13.85 -4.95 -7.73
C SER A 128 -13.72 -6.22 -6.91
N CYS A 129 -14.20 -6.18 -5.67
CA CYS A 129 -14.45 -7.36 -4.83
C CYS A 129 -15.81 -7.20 -4.19
N MET A 130 -16.75 -8.07 -4.50
CA MET A 130 -18.13 -8.03 -3.97
C MET A 130 -18.55 -9.42 -3.53
N GLY A 131 -18.94 -9.57 -2.26
CA GLY A 131 -19.29 -10.87 -1.69
C GLY A 131 -18.16 -11.90 -1.81
N GLY A 132 -16.91 -11.47 -1.67
CA GLY A 132 -15.71 -12.29 -1.78
C GLY A 132 -15.34 -12.70 -3.22
N LYS A 133 -16.06 -12.22 -4.24
CA LYS A 133 -15.74 -12.47 -5.65
C LYS A 133 -15.03 -11.28 -6.27
N ARG A 134 -13.89 -11.52 -6.90
CA ARG A 134 -13.12 -10.52 -7.60
C ARG A 134 -13.45 -10.50 -9.08
N PHE A 135 -13.58 -9.30 -9.64
CA PHE A 135 -13.77 -9.09 -11.07
C PHE A 135 -13.19 -7.74 -11.48
N CYS A 136 -12.92 -7.58 -12.77
CA CYS A 136 -12.47 -6.32 -13.36
C CYS A 136 -13.13 -6.13 -14.74
N TYR A 137 -12.97 -4.92 -15.29
CA TYR A 137 -13.29 -4.65 -16.69
C TYR A 137 -12.01 -4.63 -17.52
N ALA A 138 -12.12 -4.96 -18.80
CA ALA A 138 -11.00 -4.81 -19.73
C ALA A 138 -10.54 -3.34 -19.81
N PRO A 139 -9.23 -3.08 -20.08
CA PRO A 139 -8.70 -1.73 -20.25
C PRO A 139 -9.09 -1.12 -21.62
N ASP A 140 -10.40 -1.23 -21.97
CA ASP A 140 -10.97 -0.71 -23.20
C ASP A 140 -12.02 0.36 -22.89
N THR A 141 -11.60 1.61 -22.99
CA THR A 141 -12.45 2.78 -22.71
C THR A 141 -13.62 2.89 -23.71
N ALA A 142 -13.42 2.52 -24.96
CA ALA A 142 -14.49 2.61 -25.97
C ALA A 142 -15.59 1.61 -25.72
N ALA A 143 -15.23 0.34 -25.44
CA ALA A 143 -16.19 -0.69 -25.08
C ALA A 143 -16.91 -0.36 -23.76
N PHE A 144 -16.20 0.18 -22.77
CA PHE A 144 -16.80 0.56 -21.50
C PHE A 144 -17.85 1.69 -21.66
N LEU A 145 -17.54 2.73 -22.46
CA LEU A 145 -18.47 3.84 -22.70
C LEU A 145 -19.71 3.45 -23.54
N GLN A 146 -19.64 2.36 -24.26
CA GLN A 146 -20.75 1.83 -25.08
C GLN A 146 -21.57 0.74 -24.36
N ASP A 147 -21.37 0.55 -23.06
CA ASP A 147 -21.93 -0.54 -22.26
C ASP A 147 -21.67 -1.97 -22.85
N ALA A 148 -20.64 -2.07 -23.68
CA ALA A 148 -20.24 -3.33 -24.31
C ALA A 148 -19.22 -4.13 -23.47
N ALA A 149 -18.70 -3.55 -22.39
CA ALA A 149 -17.73 -4.20 -21.51
C ALA A 149 -18.45 -5.13 -20.53
N ALA A 150 -18.12 -6.42 -20.56
CA ALA A 150 -18.55 -7.37 -19.55
C ALA A 150 -17.51 -7.51 -18.43
N PRO A 151 -17.94 -7.79 -17.18
CA PRO A 151 -17.00 -8.06 -16.10
C PRO A 151 -16.25 -9.37 -16.35
N ILE A 152 -14.94 -9.34 -16.14
CA ILE A 152 -14.04 -10.48 -16.24
C ILE A 152 -13.78 -10.96 -14.81
N MET A 153 -14.14 -12.21 -14.51
CA MET A 153 -13.91 -12.80 -13.18
C MET A 153 -12.40 -12.99 -12.94
N ASP A 154 -11.90 -12.50 -11.81
CA ASP A 154 -10.50 -12.50 -11.39
C ASP A 154 -10.31 -13.27 -10.06
N GLY A 155 -11.09 -14.32 -9.86
CA GLY A 155 -11.00 -15.20 -8.70
C GLY A 155 -11.86 -14.79 -7.52
N SER A 156 -11.38 -15.10 -6.33
CA SER A 156 -12.06 -14.78 -5.05
C SER A 156 -11.05 -14.28 -4.03
N CYS A 157 -11.51 -13.47 -3.08
CA CYS A 157 -10.73 -13.09 -1.90
C CYS A 157 -10.96 -14.14 -0.81
N GLY A 158 -10.01 -15.04 -0.65
CA GLY A 158 -10.11 -16.19 0.26
C GLY A 158 -9.18 -16.09 1.47
N ALA A 159 -9.07 -17.20 2.20
CA ALA A 159 -8.25 -17.28 3.40
C ALA A 159 -6.76 -16.99 3.14
N GLU A 160 -6.24 -17.39 1.99
CA GLU A 160 -4.84 -17.16 1.64
C GLU A 160 -4.59 -15.69 1.31
N ASP A 161 -5.51 -15.06 0.57
CA ASP A 161 -5.43 -13.62 0.28
C ASP A 161 -5.49 -12.82 1.59
N TYR A 162 -6.44 -13.12 2.47
CA TYR A 162 -6.55 -12.45 3.77
C TYR A 162 -5.26 -12.57 4.58
N LEU A 163 -4.65 -13.77 4.64
CA LEU A 163 -3.39 -13.98 5.33
C LEU A 163 -2.29 -13.06 4.78
N ILE A 164 -2.09 -13.05 3.45
CA ILE A 164 -1.07 -12.22 2.79
C ILE A 164 -1.34 -10.73 3.03
N LEU A 165 -2.60 -10.31 2.93
CA LEU A 165 -2.99 -8.90 3.07
C LEU A 165 -2.87 -8.41 4.52
N GLN A 166 -3.21 -9.23 5.51
CA GLN A 166 -3.03 -8.86 6.92
C GLN A 166 -1.55 -8.77 7.34
N LEU A 167 -0.67 -9.59 6.75
CA LEU A 167 0.78 -9.50 6.98
C LEU A 167 1.43 -8.24 6.36
N ARG A 168 0.71 -7.49 5.51
CA ARG A 168 1.13 -6.16 5.08
C ARG A 168 0.95 -5.10 6.16
N LEU A 169 0.03 -5.32 7.10
CA LEU A 169 -0.35 -4.35 8.12
C LEU A 169 0.57 -4.43 9.34
N ARG A 170 0.93 -3.28 9.89
CA ARG A 170 1.70 -3.21 11.15
C ARG A 170 0.95 -3.83 12.33
N LYS A 171 -0.39 -3.90 12.28
CA LYS A 171 -1.19 -4.62 13.28
C LYS A 171 -1.02 -6.14 13.20
N GLY A 172 -0.53 -6.66 12.07
CA GLY A 172 -0.34 -8.08 11.84
C GLY A 172 -1.62 -8.89 11.64
N LEU A 173 -1.44 -10.20 11.48
CA LEU A 173 -2.50 -11.20 11.35
C LEU A 173 -2.95 -11.70 12.72
N ASP A 174 -4.23 -11.52 13.03
CA ASP A 174 -4.88 -12.11 14.19
C ASP A 174 -5.35 -13.54 13.86
N LEU A 175 -4.73 -14.56 14.45
CA LEU A 175 -5.05 -15.97 14.19
C LEU A 175 -6.45 -16.37 14.71
N ASP A 176 -6.98 -15.71 15.73
CA ASP A 176 -8.34 -15.95 16.20
C ASP A 176 -9.37 -15.38 15.21
N ALA A 177 -9.13 -14.17 14.69
CA ALA A 177 -9.95 -13.58 13.65
C ALA A 177 -9.89 -14.42 12.36
N TYR A 178 -8.71 -14.87 11.94
CA TYR A 178 -8.53 -15.75 10.80
C TYR A 178 -9.32 -17.05 10.94
N LYS A 179 -9.25 -17.69 12.12
CA LYS A 179 -10.04 -18.88 12.43
C LYS A 179 -11.55 -18.61 12.41
N ALA A 180 -11.99 -17.50 12.99
CA ALA A 180 -13.40 -17.15 13.04
C ALA A 180 -13.99 -16.89 11.63
N LEU A 181 -13.22 -16.21 10.76
CA LEU A 181 -13.67 -15.86 9.40
C LEU A 181 -13.66 -17.05 8.44
N TYR A 182 -12.64 -17.92 8.52
CA TYR A 182 -12.40 -18.95 7.50
C TYR A 182 -12.48 -20.37 8.03
N GLY A 183 -12.64 -20.58 9.34
CA GLY A 183 -12.63 -21.92 9.96
C GLY A 183 -11.26 -22.62 9.87
N LYS A 184 -10.20 -21.91 9.47
CA LYS A 184 -8.86 -22.45 9.26
C LYS A 184 -7.95 -22.12 10.45
N GLN A 185 -7.00 -22.99 10.70
CA GLN A 185 -5.94 -22.80 11.71
C GLN A 185 -4.58 -23.12 11.10
N PHE A 186 -3.55 -22.51 11.65
CA PHE A 186 -2.18 -22.86 11.29
C PHE A 186 -1.87 -24.29 11.76
N SER A 187 -1.32 -25.08 10.87
CA SER A 187 -0.77 -26.40 11.16
C SER A 187 0.47 -26.28 12.06
N THR A 188 0.84 -27.37 12.69
CA THR A 188 2.10 -27.46 13.47
C THR A 188 3.31 -27.05 12.64
N ALA A 189 3.36 -27.43 11.36
CA ALA A 189 4.45 -27.06 10.46
C ALA A 189 4.49 -25.54 10.17
N GLN A 190 3.34 -24.90 9.96
CA GLN A 190 3.26 -23.44 9.78
C GLN A 190 3.66 -22.70 11.04
N LEU A 191 3.21 -23.15 12.23
CA LEU A 191 3.62 -22.54 13.49
C LEU A 191 5.12 -22.71 13.74
N ALA A 192 5.71 -23.87 13.39
CA ALA A 192 7.15 -24.06 13.48
C ALA A 192 7.92 -23.12 12.54
N PHE A 193 7.41 -22.88 11.32
CA PHE A 193 7.97 -21.90 10.39
C PHE A 193 7.89 -20.48 10.97
N VAL A 194 6.74 -20.07 11.51
CA VAL A 194 6.58 -18.78 12.20
C VAL A 194 7.62 -18.61 13.30
N GLN A 195 7.81 -19.64 14.14
CA GLN A 195 8.82 -19.61 15.21
C GLN A 195 10.26 -19.46 14.66
N ASN A 196 10.55 -20.02 13.50
CA ASN A 196 11.83 -19.81 12.83
C ASN A 196 12.01 -18.36 12.37
N CYS A 197 10.97 -17.75 11.77
CA CYS A 197 10.98 -16.35 11.39
C CYS A 197 11.18 -15.43 12.60
N VAL A 198 10.49 -15.70 13.70
CA VAL A 198 10.67 -14.95 14.96
C VAL A 198 12.10 -15.05 15.49
N ARG A 199 12.68 -16.26 15.50
CA ARG A 199 14.09 -16.44 15.93
C ARG A 199 15.10 -15.74 15.03
N ALA A 200 14.79 -15.63 13.74
CA ALA A 200 15.61 -14.91 12.77
C ALA A 200 15.39 -13.38 12.79
N GLY A 201 14.44 -12.88 13.60
CA GLY A 201 14.13 -11.45 13.68
C GLY A 201 13.28 -10.91 12.51
N TYR A 202 12.68 -11.80 11.71
CA TYR A 202 11.83 -11.41 10.56
C TYR A 202 10.36 -11.24 10.91
N ALA A 203 9.94 -11.66 12.10
CA ALA A 203 8.56 -11.55 12.54
C ALA A 203 8.47 -11.42 14.06
N THR A 204 7.32 -10.97 14.55
CA THR A 204 6.93 -11.08 15.95
C THR A 204 5.70 -11.97 16.06
N PHE A 205 5.60 -12.74 17.14
CA PHE A 205 4.44 -13.58 17.40
C PHE A 205 4.23 -13.75 18.91
N ASP A 206 3.09 -13.31 19.41
CA ASP A 206 2.71 -13.40 20.83
C ASP A 206 1.85 -14.62 21.19
N GLY A 207 1.60 -15.51 20.23
CA GLY A 207 0.71 -16.67 20.33
C GLY A 207 -0.65 -16.42 19.66
N ARG A 208 -0.98 -15.17 19.31
CA ARG A 208 -2.21 -14.77 18.63
C ARG A 208 -1.94 -13.86 17.43
N ILE A 209 -1.14 -12.82 17.60
CA ILE A 209 -0.83 -11.83 16.55
C ILE A 209 0.52 -12.18 15.93
N LEU A 210 0.53 -12.36 14.61
CA LEU A 210 1.73 -12.50 13.77
C LEU A 210 1.94 -11.24 12.95
N ALA A 211 3.06 -10.54 13.17
CA ALA A 211 3.43 -9.30 12.47
C ALA A 211 4.89 -9.32 11.99
#